data_86d818c1ed8af7a4f23153c5fceca535
#
_entry.id   86d818c1ed8af7a4f23153c5fceca535
#
_cell.length_a   1.000
_cell.length_b   1.000
_cell.length_c   1.000
_cell.angle_alpha   90.00
_cell.angle_beta   90.00
_cell.angle_gamma   90.00
#
_symmetry.space_group_name_H-M   'P 1'
#
loop_
_entity.id
_entity.type
_entity.pdbx_description
1 polymer ?
#
loop_
_entity_poly.entity_id
_entity_poly.type
_entity_poly.pdbx_seq_one_letter_code
_entity_poly.pdbx_strand_id
1 'polypeptide(L)'
;NALTVEQEAHFRAVKDLEEDCIINGNPTSADVGGTTTDEVAFTGLIQSITTNNQNKSSTELALDDVRNGFQTIRDARGEPDLIVTDHRTLNRIRALLQEVVRFMGPQETFNFNIGQTGIIFDGVPVIVSLLMPTAANGRELLILTVKKGSNIQMRVLQEPTFEELAKTSDSYKFMVKEYVTMLIAHENWCQRIRNLL
;
A
#
# COMPACT_ATOMS: atom_id res chain seq x y z
N ASN A 1 24.10 -21.58 -9.51
CA ASN A 1 23.59 -22.15 -10.74
C ASN A 1 22.71 -21.10 -11.45
N ALA A 2 22.93 -20.86 -12.75
CA ALA A 2 22.21 -19.80 -13.50
C ALA A 2 20.68 -19.99 -13.43
N LEU A 3 20.20 -21.22 -13.56
CA LEU A 3 18.78 -21.54 -13.46
C LEU A 3 18.15 -21.13 -12.12
N THR A 4 18.86 -21.35 -11.02
CA THR A 4 18.38 -20.98 -9.69
C THR A 4 18.26 -19.46 -9.54
N VAL A 5 19.20 -18.70 -10.08
CA VAL A 5 19.17 -17.23 -10.07
C VAL A 5 17.99 -16.69 -10.88
N GLU A 6 17.72 -17.28 -12.04
CA GLU A 6 16.56 -16.91 -12.87
C GLU A 6 15.23 -17.24 -12.16
N GLN A 7 15.13 -18.40 -11.53
CA GLN A 7 13.94 -18.79 -10.75
C GLN A 7 13.67 -17.82 -9.61
N GLU A 8 14.72 -17.43 -8.84
CA GLU A 8 14.59 -16.43 -7.76
C GLU A 8 14.18 -15.06 -8.32
N ALA A 9 14.73 -14.65 -9.46
CA ALA A 9 14.38 -13.37 -10.08
C ALA A 9 12.90 -13.33 -10.51
N HIS A 10 12.40 -14.39 -11.11
CA HIS A 10 10.98 -14.50 -11.48
C HIS A 10 10.07 -14.56 -10.28
N PHE A 11 10.48 -15.26 -9.22
CA PHE A 11 9.70 -15.30 -7.99
C PHE A 11 9.57 -13.90 -7.34
N ARG A 12 10.67 -13.14 -7.32
CA ARG A 12 10.64 -11.74 -6.86
C ARG A 12 9.73 -10.89 -7.72
N ALA A 13 9.81 -11.02 -9.05
CA ALA A 13 8.94 -10.27 -9.96
C ALA A 13 7.44 -10.56 -9.72
N VAL A 14 7.07 -11.80 -9.41
CA VAL A 14 5.69 -12.14 -9.04
C VAL A 14 5.29 -11.46 -7.74
N LYS A 15 6.17 -11.41 -6.73
CA LYS A 15 5.88 -10.74 -5.46
C LYS A 15 5.82 -9.22 -5.60
N ASP A 16 6.66 -8.62 -6.43
CA ASP A 16 6.58 -7.19 -6.75
C ASP A 16 5.26 -6.86 -7.45
N LEU A 17 4.80 -7.72 -8.37
CA LEU A 17 3.50 -7.57 -9.03
C LEU A 17 2.34 -7.75 -8.05
N GLU A 18 2.42 -8.69 -7.11
CA GLU A 18 1.42 -8.86 -6.05
C GLU A 18 1.30 -7.60 -5.20
N GLU A 19 2.43 -7.01 -4.76
CA GLU A 19 2.44 -5.75 -4.00
C GLU A 19 1.82 -4.60 -4.80
N ASP A 20 2.13 -4.50 -6.10
CA ASP A 20 1.54 -3.48 -6.97
C ASP A 20 0.03 -3.69 -7.12
N CYS A 21 -0.42 -4.92 -7.30
CA CYS A 21 -1.85 -5.24 -7.32
C CYS A 21 -2.57 -4.91 -6.00
N ILE A 22 -1.92 -5.10 -4.85
CA ILE A 22 -2.50 -4.73 -3.54
C ILE A 22 -2.77 -3.22 -3.48
N ILE A 23 -1.86 -2.40 -3.99
CA ILE A 23 -1.98 -0.94 -3.91
C ILE A 23 -2.78 -0.39 -5.09
N ASN A 24 -2.34 -0.66 -6.31
CA ASN A 24 -2.81 -0.02 -7.54
C ASN A 24 -3.75 -0.88 -8.37
N GLY A 25 -3.94 -2.15 -8.03
CA GLY A 25 -4.66 -3.12 -8.84
C GLY A 25 -6.00 -2.59 -9.34
N ASN A 26 -6.19 -2.68 -10.66
CA ASN A 26 -7.40 -2.27 -11.34
C ASN A 26 -7.73 -3.28 -12.44
N PRO A 27 -8.69 -4.19 -12.22
CA PRO A 27 -9.01 -5.24 -13.19
C PRO A 27 -9.58 -4.70 -14.51
N THR A 28 -9.94 -3.41 -14.56
CA THR A 28 -10.48 -2.77 -15.77
C THR A 28 -9.45 -1.92 -16.51
N SER A 29 -8.24 -1.77 -15.97
CA SER A 29 -7.16 -0.98 -16.57
C SER A 29 -6.05 -1.87 -17.10
N ALA A 30 -5.53 -1.52 -18.25
CA ALA A 30 -4.36 -2.18 -18.86
C ALA A 30 -3.03 -1.87 -18.13
N ASP A 31 -3.04 -1.03 -17.08
CA ASP A 31 -1.82 -0.49 -16.50
C ASP A 31 -1.10 -1.44 -15.52
N VAL A 32 -1.79 -2.44 -15.00
CA VAL A 32 -1.19 -3.43 -14.11
C VAL A 32 -1.00 -4.73 -14.91
N GLY A 33 0.23 -5.01 -15.30
CA GLY A 33 0.58 -6.20 -16.08
C GLY A 33 0.70 -6.00 -17.59
N GLY A 34 0.43 -4.80 -18.13
CA GLY A 34 0.83 -4.38 -19.48
C GLY A 34 0.09 -5.01 -20.64
N THR A 35 -1.06 -5.66 -20.45
CA THR A 35 -1.88 -6.19 -21.55
C THR A 35 -3.36 -6.01 -21.29
N THR A 36 -4.04 -5.63 -22.33
CA THR A 36 -5.47 -5.37 -22.46
C THR A 36 -6.35 -6.41 -21.77
N THR A 37 -7.30 -5.95 -20.95
CA THR A 37 -8.37 -6.76 -20.32
C THR A 37 -7.85 -7.87 -19.42
N ASP A 38 -7.02 -7.52 -18.43
CA ASP A 38 -6.41 -8.57 -17.66
C ASP A 38 -7.22 -8.95 -16.42
N GLU A 39 -7.82 -10.09 -16.55
CA GLU A 39 -8.29 -10.94 -15.47
C GLU A 39 -7.18 -11.31 -14.46
N VAL A 40 -5.99 -10.72 -14.58
CA VAL A 40 -4.79 -11.01 -13.79
C VAL A 40 -4.72 -10.14 -12.54
N ALA A 41 -5.29 -8.93 -12.55
CA ALA A 41 -5.27 -8.04 -11.41
C ALA A 41 -6.59 -8.08 -10.62
N PHE A 42 -6.49 -8.14 -9.31
CA PHE A 42 -7.64 -7.89 -8.43
C PHE A 42 -7.76 -6.39 -8.09
N THR A 43 -8.90 -5.97 -7.55
CA THR A 43 -9.12 -4.58 -7.15
C THR A 43 -8.23 -4.22 -5.96
N GLY A 44 -7.31 -3.28 -6.16
CA GLY A 44 -6.38 -2.80 -5.14
C GLY A 44 -6.99 -1.81 -4.15
N LEU A 45 -6.23 -1.41 -3.14
CA LEU A 45 -6.64 -0.49 -2.07
C LEU A 45 -7.11 0.86 -2.62
N ILE A 46 -6.38 1.43 -3.57
CA ILE A 46 -6.68 2.72 -4.18
C ILE A 46 -8.03 2.73 -4.89
N GLN A 47 -8.37 1.64 -5.56
CA GLN A 47 -9.64 1.52 -6.27
C GLN A 47 -10.80 1.11 -5.35
N SER A 48 -10.52 0.37 -4.29
CA SER A 48 -11.52 -0.12 -3.36
C SER A 48 -12.04 0.96 -2.41
N ILE A 49 -11.20 1.96 -2.06
CA ILE A 49 -11.59 3.02 -1.12
C ILE A 49 -12.21 4.17 -1.90
N THR A 50 -13.53 4.16 -2.04
CA THR A 50 -14.31 5.12 -2.81
C THR A 50 -15.08 6.12 -1.95
N THR A 51 -15.64 5.67 -0.83
CA THR A 51 -16.51 6.47 0.05
C THR A 51 -15.70 7.51 0.84
N ASN A 52 -14.69 7.07 1.57
CA ASN A 52 -13.84 7.94 2.38
C ASN A 52 -12.62 8.40 1.55
N ASN A 53 -12.88 9.27 0.58
CA ASN A 53 -11.88 9.73 -0.38
C ASN A 53 -11.77 11.26 -0.35
N GLN A 54 -10.73 11.76 0.32
CA GLN A 54 -10.45 13.19 0.40
C GLN A 54 -9.52 13.63 -0.73
N ASN A 55 -10.00 14.52 -1.59
CA ASN A 55 -9.20 15.11 -2.66
C ASN A 55 -8.56 16.43 -2.18
N LYS A 56 -7.23 16.51 -2.19
CA LYS A 56 -6.48 17.70 -1.78
C LYS A 56 -6.23 18.70 -2.90
N SER A 57 -6.60 18.37 -4.15
CA SER A 57 -6.47 19.27 -5.29
C SER A 57 -5.07 19.90 -5.41
N SER A 58 -4.03 19.10 -5.26
CA SER A 58 -2.62 19.53 -5.36
C SER A 58 -2.17 20.47 -4.24
N THR A 59 -2.70 20.30 -3.04
CA THR A 59 -2.21 20.99 -1.85
C THR A 59 -1.35 20.06 -0.99
N GLU A 60 -0.48 20.67 -0.19
CA GLU A 60 0.34 19.90 0.76
C GLU A 60 -0.53 19.25 1.83
N LEU A 61 -0.05 18.11 2.33
CA LEU A 61 -0.65 17.43 3.46
C LEU A 61 -0.55 18.31 4.71
N ALA A 62 -1.67 18.52 5.40
CA ALA A 62 -1.74 19.13 6.72
C ALA A 62 -1.96 18.06 7.80
N LEU A 63 -1.55 18.37 9.02
CA LEU A 63 -1.73 17.45 10.16
C LEU A 63 -3.22 17.17 10.44
N ASP A 64 -4.06 18.19 10.24
CA ASP A 64 -5.49 18.08 10.43
C ASP A 64 -6.16 17.13 9.41
N ASP A 65 -5.60 16.98 8.20
CA ASP A 65 -6.12 16.04 7.21
C ASP A 65 -6.00 14.60 7.72
N VAL A 66 -4.85 14.28 8.32
CA VAL A 66 -4.62 12.94 8.90
C VAL A 66 -5.54 12.73 10.10
N ARG A 67 -5.66 13.72 11.00
CA ARG A 67 -6.56 13.66 12.16
C ARG A 67 -8.02 13.50 11.76
N ASN A 68 -8.48 14.24 10.77
CA ASN A 68 -9.83 14.12 10.22
C ASN A 68 -10.06 12.73 9.61
N GLY A 69 -9.05 12.18 8.93
CA GLY A 69 -9.11 10.80 8.43
C GLY A 69 -9.29 9.78 9.55
N PHE A 70 -8.54 9.92 10.65
CA PHE A 70 -8.71 9.07 11.83
C PHE A 70 -10.12 9.21 12.43
N GLN A 71 -10.62 10.45 12.55
CA GLN A 71 -11.96 10.71 13.05
C GLN A 71 -13.02 10.05 12.18
N THR A 72 -12.94 10.19 10.87
CA THR A 72 -13.89 9.58 9.92
C THR A 72 -13.95 8.06 10.08
N ILE A 73 -12.81 7.40 10.25
CA ILE A 73 -12.75 5.95 10.47
C ILE A 73 -13.35 5.58 11.83
N ARG A 74 -13.04 6.33 12.89
CA ARG A 74 -13.57 6.09 14.25
C ARG A 74 -15.09 6.30 14.31
N ASP A 75 -15.62 7.31 13.63
CA ASP A 75 -17.06 7.56 13.50
C ASP A 75 -17.78 6.39 12.81
N ALA A 76 -17.13 5.74 11.85
CA ALA A 76 -17.61 4.52 11.24
C ALA A 76 -17.39 3.26 12.10
N ARG A 77 -16.88 3.40 13.33
CA ARG A 77 -16.53 2.32 14.27
C ARG A 77 -15.32 1.48 13.83
N GLY A 78 -14.52 2.00 12.90
CA GLY A 78 -13.23 1.45 12.55
C GLY A 78 -12.16 1.76 13.62
N GLU A 79 -11.00 1.17 13.47
CA GLU A 79 -9.83 1.40 14.34
C GLU A 79 -8.58 1.41 13.46
N PRO A 80 -8.09 2.61 13.08
CA PRO A 80 -6.94 2.71 12.20
C PRO A 80 -5.73 2.07 12.87
N ASP A 81 -5.07 1.18 12.15
CA ASP A 81 -3.91 0.42 12.64
C ASP A 81 -2.71 0.46 11.67
N LEU A 82 -2.87 1.05 10.49
CA LEU A 82 -1.82 1.16 9.50
C LEU A 82 -1.99 2.42 8.63
N ILE A 83 -0.89 3.14 8.40
CA ILE A 83 -0.82 4.21 7.39
C ILE A 83 0.19 3.80 6.32
N VAL A 84 -0.22 3.89 5.06
CA VAL A 84 0.65 3.60 3.90
C VAL A 84 0.78 4.85 3.03
N THR A 85 2.01 5.20 2.65
CA THR A 85 2.28 6.39 1.84
C THR A 85 3.60 6.28 1.08
N ASP A 86 3.95 7.31 0.30
CA ASP A 86 5.23 7.44 -0.37
C ASP A 86 6.29 8.16 0.52
N HIS A 87 7.54 8.11 0.13
CA HIS A 87 8.65 8.72 0.86
C HIS A 87 8.53 10.24 1.04
N ARG A 88 8.01 10.95 0.04
CA ARG A 88 7.91 12.41 0.11
C ARG A 88 6.82 12.84 1.08
N THR A 89 5.68 12.18 1.03
CA THR A 89 4.59 12.41 1.99
C THR A 89 5.02 12.04 3.40
N LEU A 90 5.80 10.96 3.60
CA LEU A 90 6.40 10.63 4.89
C LEU A 90 7.30 11.77 5.40
N ASN A 91 8.17 12.33 4.55
CA ASN A 91 9.03 13.46 4.93
C ASN A 91 8.22 14.71 5.29
N ARG A 92 7.08 14.94 4.61
CA ARG A 92 6.15 16.01 4.99
C ARG A 92 5.55 15.77 6.38
N ILE A 93 5.12 14.55 6.70
CA ILE A 93 4.64 14.19 8.04
C ILE A 93 5.73 14.45 9.09
N ARG A 94 6.99 14.07 8.80
CA ARG A 94 8.14 14.37 9.70
C ARG A 94 8.29 15.85 9.96
N ALA A 95 8.25 16.67 8.92
CA ALA A 95 8.38 18.13 9.04
C ALA A 95 7.25 18.70 9.91
N LEU A 96 6.01 18.29 9.70
CA LEU A 96 4.85 18.72 10.48
C LEU A 96 4.97 18.32 11.96
N LEU A 97 5.45 17.11 12.25
CA LEU A 97 5.66 16.64 13.62
C LEU A 97 6.81 17.38 14.31
N GLN A 98 7.87 17.75 13.59
CA GLN A 98 8.99 18.54 14.15
C GLN A 98 8.54 19.93 14.61
N GLU A 99 7.60 20.56 13.93
CA GLU A 99 7.03 21.83 14.36
C GLU A 99 6.29 21.70 15.69
N VAL A 100 5.56 20.60 15.89
CA VAL A 100 4.81 20.32 17.13
C VAL A 100 5.76 20.00 18.29
N VAL A 101 6.82 19.24 18.06
CA VAL A 101 7.80 18.84 19.10
C VAL A 101 8.53 20.05 19.69
N ARG A 102 8.70 21.14 18.95
CA ARG A 102 9.32 22.37 19.49
C ARG A 102 8.53 23.04 20.61
N PHE A 103 7.25 22.75 20.71
CA PHE A 103 6.34 23.33 21.73
C PHE A 103 6.05 22.38 22.89
N MET A 104 6.41 21.11 22.77
CA MET A 104 6.27 20.12 23.86
C MET A 104 7.58 20.12 24.68
N GLY A 105 7.43 20.25 26.00
CA GLY A 105 8.58 20.21 26.93
C GLY A 105 9.28 18.84 26.91
N PRO A 106 10.45 18.73 27.56
CA PRO A 106 11.36 17.60 27.46
C PRO A 106 10.83 16.25 28.01
N GLN A 107 9.57 16.13 28.39
CA GLN A 107 9.01 14.94 29.04
C GLN A 107 8.22 13.99 28.14
N GLU A 108 7.91 14.36 26.91
CA GLU A 108 7.33 13.41 25.98
C GLU A 108 8.35 13.01 24.92
N THR A 109 9.07 11.96 25.24
CA THR A 109 10.03 11.35 24.32
C THR A 109 9.25 10.67 23.21
N PHE A 110 9.10 11.33 22.06
CA PHE A 110 8.82 10.62 20.83
C PHE A 110 10.02 9.69 20.59
N ASN A 111 9.81 8.40 20.74
CA ASN A 111 10.81 7.41 20.37
C ASN A 111 10.98 7.41 18.84
N PHE A 112 11.81 8.31 18.35
CA PHE A 112 12.38 8.18 17.02
C PHE A 112 13.35 7.01 17.07
N ASN A 113 12.93 5.87 16.62
CA ASN A 113 13.83 4.76 16.37
C ASN A 113 14.69 5.13 15.14
N ILE A 114 15.84 5.77 15.43
CA ILE A 114 16.84 6.14 14.43
C ILE A 114 17.44 4.84 13.90
N GLY A 115 16.93 4.35 12.79
CA GLY A 115 17.39 3.10 12.15
C GLY A 115 16.30 2.29 11.50
N GLN A 116 15.04 2.52 11.83
CA GLN A 116 13.89 2.02 11.07
C GLN A 116 13.12 3.20 10.47
N THR A 117 12.76 3.09 9.22
CA THR A 117 12.04 4.08 8.43
C THR A 117 10.59 4.33 8.90
N GLY A 118 10.19 3.84 10.06
CA GLY A 118 8.83 3.93 10.59
C GLY A 118 8.63 5.12 11.51
N ILE A 119 7.66 5.96 11.21
CA ILE A 119 7.07 6.94 12.14
C ILE A 119 5.81 6.31 12.73
N ILE A 120 5.55 6.60 13.99
CA ILE A 120 4.28 6.29 14.64
C ILE A 120 3.50 7.58 14.75
N PHE A 121 2.30 7.64 14.21
CA PHE A 121 1.37 8.76 14.32
C PHE A 121 0.15 8.32 15.11
N ASP A 122 -0.11 8.95 16.26
CA ASP A 122 -1.23 8.60 17.16
C ASP A 122 -1.31 7.09 17.49
N GLY A 123 -0.14 6.47 17.70
CA GLY A 123 -0.02 5.04 17.98
C GLY A 123 -0.07 4.13 16.75
N VAL A 124 -0.27 4.68 15.56
CA VAL A 124 -0.37 3.94 14.29
C VAL A 124 0.93 4.05 13.50
N PRO A 125 1.53 2.93 13.07
CA PRO A 125 2.74 2.93 12.26
C PRO A 125 2.48 3.48 10.86
N VAL A 126 3.43 4.27 10.36
CA VAL A 126 3.46 4.76 8.98
C VAL A 126 4.47 3.94 8.18
N ILE A 127 4.00 3.23 7.18
CA ILE A 127 4.82 2.42 6.28
C ILE A 127 4.94 3.13 4.93
N VAL A 128 6.11 3.00 4.32
CA VAL A 128 6.37 3.50 2.98
C VAL A 128 6.39 2.34 2.00
N SER A 129 5.62 2.46 0.94
CA SER A 129 5.74 1.60 -0.24
C SER A 129 6.28 2.41 -1.42
N LEU A 130 7.19 1.78 -2.17
CA LEU A 130 7.75 2.36 -3.40
C LEU A 130 6.75 2.35 -4.56
N LEU A 131 5.68 1.54 -4.44
CA LEU A 131 4.65 1.37 -5.45
C LEU A 131 3.46 2.34 -5.26
N MET A 132 3.50 3.17 -4.20
CA MET A 132 2.54 4.26 -4.05
C MET A 132 2.69 5.29 -5.18
N PRO A 133 1.58 5.89 -5.67
CA PRO A 133 1.65 6.92 -6.68
C PRO A 133 2.57 8.07 -6.28
N THR A 134 3.59 8.36 -7.11
CA THR A 134 4.61 9.39 -6.84
C THR A 134 4.52 10.59 -7.78
N ALA A 135 3.59 10.58 -8.73
CA ALA A 135 3.39 11.68 -9.66
C ALA A 135 3.18 13.00 -8.93
N ALA A 136 3.72 14.09 -9.43
CA ALA A 136 3.43 15.42 -8.92
C ALA A 136 1.92 15.67 -8.97
N ASN A 137 1.34 16.11 -7.86
CA ASN A 137 -0.12 16.29 -7.68
C ASN A 137 -0.97 15.00 -7.72
N GLY A 138 -0.34 13.84 -7.62
CA GLY A 138 -1.02 12.54 -7.61
C GLY A 138 -0.62 11.64 -6.45
N ARG A 139 0.15 12.15 -5.46
CA ARG A 139 0.54 11.36 -4.29
C ARG A 139 -0.64 11.06 -3.41
N GLU A 140 -0.54 9.95 -2.73
CA GLU A 140 -1.62 9.44 -1.91
C GLU A 140 -1.15 8.99 -0.52
N LEU A 141 -2.08 9.08 0.41
CA LEU A 141 -1.92 8.54 1.76
C LEU A 141 -3.15 7.71 2.07
N LEU A 142 -2.93 6.48 2.49
CA LEU A 142 -3.97 5.54 2.89
C LEU A 142 -3.91 5.34 4.40
N ILE A 143 -5.05 5.49 5.08
CA ILE A 143 -5.23 5.14 6.49
C ILE A 143 -6.14 3.92 6.52
N LEU A 144 -5.64 2.83 7.06
CA LEU A 144 -6.26 1.53 6.95
C LEU A 144 -6.58 0.95 8.32
N THR A 145 -7.70 0.25 8.39
CA THR A 145 -8.02 -0.70 9.46
C THR A 145 -7.85 -2.10 8.89
N VAL A 146 -6.80 -2.80 9.28
CA VAL A 146 -6.47 -4.14 8.77
C VAL A 146 -6.96 -5.21 9.71
N LYS A 147 -6.61 -5.10 11.00
CA LYS A 147 -6.77 -6.17 11.99
C LYS A 147 -8.21 -6.30 12.49
N LYS A 148 -8.89 -5.19 12.77
CA LYS A 148 -10.23 -5.21 13.35
C LYS A 148 -11.23 -5.89 12.42
N GLY A 149 -11.85 -6.95 12.91
CA GLY A 149 -12.79 -7.75 12.14
C GLY A 149 -12.19 -8.43 10.91
N SER A 150 -10.84 -8.57 10.85
CA SER A 150 -10.15 -9.06 9.67
C SER A 150 -10.58 -8.30 8.42
N ASN A 151 -10.59 -6.96 8.50
CA ASN A 151 -11.18 -6.09 7.50
C ASN A 151 -10.50 -6.20 6.14
N ILE A 152 -9.15 -6.23 6.13
CA ILE A 152 -8.38 -6.42 4.90
C ILE A 152 -7.70 -7.78 4.98
N GLN A 153 -7.98 -8.65 4.03
CA GLN A 153 -7.46 -10.01 3.99
C GLN A 153 -6.97 -10.35 2.59
N MET A 154 -5.80 -10.99 2.53
CA MET A 154 -5.38 -11.70 1.33
C MET A 154 -5.95 -13.12 1.36
N ARG A 155 -6.58 -13.53 0.29
CA ARG A 155 -7.12 -14.87 0.08
C ARG A 155 -6.28 -15.58 -0.97
N VAL A 156 -5.51 -16.56 -0.53
CA VAL A 156 -4.62 -17.35 -1.39
C VAL A 156 -5.34 -18.66 -1.74
N LEU A 157 -5.60 -18.88 -3.01
CA LEU A 157 -6.10 -20.16 -3.52
C LEU A 157 -4.94 -21.10 -3.83
N GLN A 158 -3.87 -20.55 -4.39
CA GLN A 158 -2.65 -21.29 -4.71
C GLN A 158 -1.44 -20.37 -4.45
N GLU A 159 -0.50 -20.87 -3.66
CA GLU A 159 0.79 -20.20 -3.46
C GLU A 159 1.63 -20.25 -4.76
N PRO A 160 2.62 -19.35 -4.89
CA PRO A 160 3.48 -19.34 -6.07
C PRO A 160 4.14 -20.69 -6.30
N THR A 161 3.87 -21.29 -7.42
CA THR A 161 4.42 -22.60 -7.81
C THR A 161 5.13 -22.52 -9.14
N PHE A 162 6.23 -23.29 -9.27
CA PHE A 162 6.94 -23.46 -10.53
C PHE A 162 6.37 -24.66 -11.27
N GLU A 163 5.98 -24.44 -12.52
CA GLU A 163 5.64 -25.51 -13.46
C GLU A 163 6.64 -25.55 -14.59
N GLU A 164 7.23 -26.70 -14.79
CA GLU A 164 8.10 -26.96 -15.94
C GLU A 164 7.23 -27.19 -17.18
N LEU A 165 7.47 -26.41 -18.23
CA LEU A 165 6.74 -26.53 -19.49
C LEU A 165 7.41 -27.55 -20.40
N ALA A 166 6.60 -28.21 -21.24
CA ALA A 166 7.10 -29.17 -22.21
C ALA A 166 8.16 -28.55 -23.14
N LYS A 167 9.27 -29.24 -23.32
CA LYS A 167 10.33 -28.82 -24.25
C LYS A 167 9.84 -28.88 -25.67
N THR A 168 9.86 -27.74 -26.34
CA THR A 168 9.60 -27.63 -27.79
C THR A 168 10.90 -27.43 -28.59
N SER A 169 12.02 -27.21 -27.92
CA SER A 169 13.37 -26.97 -28.44
C SER A 169 14.40 -27.34 -27.37
N ASP A 170 15.67 -27.12 -27.61
CA ASP A 170 16.74 -27.37 -26.62
C ASP A 170 16.79 -26.32 -25.48
N SER A 171 15.71 -25.60 -25.25
CA SER A 171 15.55 -24.60 -24.17
C SER A 171 14.68 -25.14 -23.05
N TYR A 172 15.06 -24.82 -21.82
CA TYR A 172 14.20 -25.03 -20.64
C TYR A 172 13.21 -23.88 -20.54
N LYS A 173 11.93 -24.24 -20.39
CA LYS A 173 10.85 -23.26 -20.15
C LYS A 173 10.17 -23.61 -18.86
N PHE A 174 9.89 -22.61 -18.04
CA PHE A 174 9.10 -22.73 -16.83
C PHE A 174 8.12 -21.58 -16.72
N MET A 175 7.11 -21.78 -15.91
CA MET A 175 6.09 -20.80 -15.62
C MET A 175 5.91 -20.73 -14.10
N VAL A 176 5.71 -19.52 -13.59
CA VAL A 176 5.31 -19.30 -12.19
C VAL A 176 3.83 -18.93 -12.18
N LYS A 177 3.05 -19.63 -11.35
CA LYS A 177 1.62 -19.37 -11.15
C LYS A 177 1.33 -19.09 -9.71
N GLU A 178 0.51 -18.09 -9.48
CA GLU A 178 -0.06 -17.75 -8.18
C GLU A 178 -1.52 -17.34 -8.37
N TYR A 179 -2.39 -17.78 -7.46
CA TYR A 179 -3.79 -17.35 -7.45
C TYR A 179 -4.12 -16.74 -6.10
N VAL A 180 -4.25 -15.43 -6.10
CA VAL A 180 -4.45 -14.61 -4.91
C VAL A 180 -5.48 -13.52 -5.20
N THR A 181 -6.24 -13.12 -4.18
CA THR A 181 -7.14 -11.96 -4.26
C THR A 181 -7.18 -11.25 -2.92
N MET A 182 -7.54 -9.96 -2.94
CA MET A 182 -7.74 -9.17 -1.75
C MET A 182 -9.23 -8.97 -1.47
N LEU A 183 -9.60 -9.08 -0.20
CA LEU A 183 -10.94 -8.81 0.29
C LEU A 183 -10.89 -7.66 1.29
N ILE A 184 -11.75 -6.65 1.10
CA ILE A 184 -12.04 -5.59 2.06
C ILE A 184 -13.47 -5.76 2.54
N ALA A 185 -13.66 -6.07 3.83
CA ALA A 185 -14.98 -6.34 4.39
C ALA A 185 -15.78 -5.05 4.64
N HIS A 186 -15.12 -4.01 5.12
CA HIS A 186 -15.71 -2.72 5.44
C HIS A 186 -14.87 -1.58 4.87
N GLU A 187 -15.23 -1.07 3.73
CA GLU A 187 -14.54 0.04 3.06
C GLU A 187 -14.52 1.31 3.92
N ASN A 188 -15.62 1.60 4.63
CA ASN A 188 -15.76 2.78 5.49
C ASN A 188 -14.78 2.84 6.66
N TRP A 189 -14.07 1.74 6.94
CA TRP A 189 -13.01 1.69 7.94
C TRP A 189 -11.63 2.03 7.37
N CYS A 190 -11.61 2.47 6.13
CA CYS A 190 -10.42 2.95 5.46
C CYS A 190 -10.63 4.38 4.97
N GLN A 191 -9.54 5.14 4.86
CA GLN A 191 -9.54 6.51 4.35
C GLN A 191 -8.45 6.67 3.31
N ARG A 192 -8.77 7.30 2.21
CA ARG A 192 -7.84 7.68 1.16
C ARG A 192 -7.73 9.20 1.07
N ILE A 193 -6.52 9.74 1.15
CA ILE A 193 -6.21 11.15 0.88
C ILE A 193 -5.41 11.18 -0.42
N ARG A 194 -5.97 11.80 -1.45
CA ARG A 194 -5.39 11.80 -2.79
C ARG A 194 -5.03 13.18 -3.30
N ASN A 195 -4.25 13.22 -4.39
CA ASN A 195 -3.82 14.44 -5.07
C ASN A 195 -3.05 15.38 -4.13
N LEU A 196 -2.12 14.81 -3.36
CA LEU A 196 -1.16 15.55 -2.57
C LEU A 196 -0.03 16.09 -3.46
N LEU A 197 0.52 17.27 -3.08
CA LEU A 197 1.63 17.94 -3.77
C LEU A 197 2.98 17.25 -3.48
#